data_85104fe55cc2cf46dd956c077ac7d8f1
#
_entry.id   85104fe55cc2cf46dd956c077ac7d8f1
#
_cell.length_a   1.000
_cell.length_b   1.000
_cell.length_c   1.000
_cell.angle_alpha   90.00
_cell.angle_beta   90.00
_cell.angle_gamma   90.00
#
_symmetry.space_group_name_H-M   'P 1'
#
loop_
_entity.id
_entity.type
_entity.pdbx_description
1 polymer ?
#
loop_
_entity_poly.entity_id
_entity_poly.type
_entity_poly.pdbx_seq_one_letter_code
_entity_poly.pdbx_strand_id
1 'polypeptide(L)'
;MSNSYFRKRTTLGLMLTLFTALIVTPSAIAQNAFPQVSATALKTMESDGKEIAIIDPREEGVFGEAHLLYAVNLPLSKLELNIFRMIPRKTTRIILTDGGEGTSGRAAVKLSEFGYSNVAILEGGYPAWKNAGYEVFSGMSVEGKAFGEWITVHYQTPTMTPEQVQERIARGEKVLILDSRPSNEYVNMNIPGSINVPVSELVFRFFQLGVSPDTLVVVNCAGRTRSLIGAQTLINAGIPNKVAAMRGGTMAWQMAGFPLEHGTTRHAPEPWGANLQKALQTARNVADRYGVKVISAKQLEAYKADQNRSLYIIDLRTPDEYRAGHRHDSTYGWGVQLVQGMDKYAATHKARVVLIDNYMVRALMTASWMVQADWPETYVLADPFEGVSLDTGDYKPLVPGSEQIGMPRIKAMELNTQLQAKKATVIDVADSLSYKKGHIPGAWFAIRSRLDEALRKIPQSSNLVVTGDDPALVALTGRDLAKISGKPVSILEGGNAAWRKANLPITAGFENLATKTDDIFLQPFLWGQFEPMSPEFKQAANAYFEWELELPGRLERAKETNFKVVSLEEKK
;
A
#
# COMPACT_ATOMS: atom_id res chain seq x y z
N MET A 1 11.42 82.24 -54.10
CA MET A 1 10.10 81.69 -54.51
C MET A 1 10.13 80.22 -54.25
N SER A 2 9.42 79.73 -53.31
CA SER A 2 8.82 78.36 -53.17
C SER A 2 8.46 78.10 -51.71
N ASN A 3 7.16 77.96 -51.50
CA ASN A 3 6.50 77.65 -50.25
C ASN A 3 6.67 76.16 -49.90
N SER A 4 7.03 75.84 -48.66
CA SER A 4 6.94 74.52 -48.10
C SER A 4 5.88 74.46 -46.98
N TYR A 5 4.84 73.75 -47.21
CA TYR A 5 3.77 73.41 -46.22
C TYR A 5 4.23 72.35 -45.27
N PHE A 6 4.25 72.61 -43.97
CA PHE A 6 4.40 71.66 -42.88
C PHE A 6 3.02 71.02 -42.52
N ARG A 7 2.83 69.71 -42.73
CA ARG A 7 1.72 68.98 -42.23
C ARG A 7 2.12 68.31 -40.90
N LYS A 8 1.50 68.72 -39.79
CA LYS A 8 1.55 68.04 -38.50
C LYS A 8 0.72 66.73 -38.57
N ARG A 9 1.35 65.59 -38.35
CA ARG A 9 0.67 64.31 -38.07
C ARG A 9 0.56 64.13 -36.56
N THR A 10 -0.64 64.16 -36.02
CA THR A 10 -1.00 63.73 -34.65
C THR A 10 -1.04 62.25 -34.63
N THR A 11 -0.12 61.56 -33.89
CA THR A 11 -0.12 60.16 -33.65
C THR A 11 -0.97 59.92 -32.40
N LEU A 12 -2.17 59.29 -32.58
CA LEU A 12 -3.01 58.83 -31.51
C LEU A 12 -2.45 57.48 -31.03
N GLY A 13 -1.80 57.46 -29.88
CA GLY A 13 -1.31 56.22 -29.25
C GLY A 13 -2.46 55.45 -28.62
N LEU A 14 -2.82 54.33 -29.22
CA LEU A 14 -3.76 53.37 -28.65
C LEU A 14 -3.00 52.54 -27.59
N MET A 15 -3.19 52.83 -26.30
CA MET A 15 -2.75 51.97 -25.22
C MET A 15 -3.65 50.75 -25.17
N LEU A 16 -3.15 49.64 -25.68
CA LEU A 16 -3.78 48.31 -25.54
C LEU A 16 -3.42 47.76 -24.15
N THR A 17 -4.30 47.93 -23.17
CA THR A 17 -4.19 47.29 -21.87
C THR A 17 -4.52 45.79 -22.06
N LEU A 18 -3.50 44.95 -22.08
CA LEU A 18 -3.67 43.50 -21.99
C LEU A 18 -4.23 43.16 -20.58
N PHE A 19 -5.52 42.93 -20.49
CA PHE A 19 -6.11 42.22 -19.37
C PHE A 19 -5.74 40.71 -19.54
N THR A 20 -4.68 40.28 -18.89
CA THR A 20 -4.45 38.86 -18.64
C THR A 20 -5.52 38.38 -17.67
N ALA A 21 -6.62 37.88 -18.20
CA ALA A 21 -7.58 37.10 -17.39
C ALA A 21 -6.84 35.87 -16.88
N LEU A 22 -6.52 35.83 -15.58
CA LEU A 22 -6.11 34.61 -14.91
C LEU A 22 -7.26 33.63 -15.08
N ILE A 23 -7.09 32.63 -15.93
CA ILE A 23 -8.01 31.48 -16.01
C ILE A 23 -7.76 30.65 -14.75
N VAL A 24 -8.49 30.95 -13.68
CA VAL A 24 -8.47 30.15 -12.46
C VAL A 24 -9.14 28.82 -12.80
N THR A 25 -8.38 27.75 -12.79
CA THR A 25 -8.90 26.42 -13.06
C THR A 25 -9.83 25.97 -11.93
N PRO A 26 -10.84 25.13 -12.17
CA PRO A 26 -11.71 24.59 -11.11
C PRO A 26 -10.93 23.94 -9.95
N SER A 27 -9.78 23.36 -10.22
CA SER A 27 -8.88 22.79 -9.21
C SER A 27 -8.27 23.84 -8.30
N ALA A 28 -7.87 25.01 -8.81
CA ALA A 28 -7.33 26.10 -8.01
C ALA A 28 -8.41 26.77 -7.13
N ILE A 29 -9.65 26.84 -7.61
CA ILE A 29 -10.79 27.32 -6.80
C ILE A 29 -11.06 26.35 -5.64
N ALA A 30 -11.07 25.04 -5.91
CA ALA A 30 -11.28 24.02 -4.90
C ALA A 30 -10.17 24.01 -3.84
N GLN A 31 -8.91 24.21 -4.24
CA GLN A 31 -7.77 24.25 -3.33
C GLN A 31 -7.85 25.40 -2.34
N ASN A 32 -8.28 26.59 -2.77
CA ASN A 32 -8.39 27.78 -1.93
C ASN A 32 -9.65 27.78 -1.02
N ALA A 33 -10.57 26.83 -1.22
CA ALA A 33 -11.76 26.71 -0.40
C ALA A 33 -11.51 26.01 0.95
N PHE A 34 -10.35 25.37 1.13
CA PHE A 34 -9.98 24.64 2.34
C PHE A 34 -8.83 25.34 3.07
N PRO A 35 -8.73 25.18 4.41
CA PRO A 35 -7.61 25.70 5.20
C PRO A 35 -6.27 25.24 4.61
N GLN A 36 -5.30 26.17 4.56
CA GLN A 36 -3.95 25.89 4.11
C GLN A 36 -3.02 25.74 5.32
N VAL A 37 -2.08 24.79 5.23
CA VAL A 37 -1.08 24.51 6.27
C VAL A 37 0.30 24.66 5.65
N SER A 38 1.17 25.49 6.25
CA SER A 38 2.55 25.61 5.79
C SER A 38 3.39 24.38 6.12
N ALA A 39 4.48 24.15 5.40
CA ALA A 39 5.40 23.03 5.65
C ALA A 39 5.93 23.03 7.11
N THR A 40 6.27 24.19 7.66
CA THR A 40 6.74 24.32 9.05
C THR A 40 5.63 23.98 10.06
N ALA A 41 4.40 24.41 9.79
CA ALA A 41 3.26 24.06 10.66
C ALA A 41 2.97 22.55 10.62
N LEU A 42 3.00 21.93 9.42
CA LEU A 42 2.85 20.48 9.30
C LEU A 42 3.96 19.73 10.06
N LYS A 43 5.21 20.17 9.95
CA LYS A 43 6.34 19.59 10.69
C LYS A 43 6.12 19.62 12.21
N THR A 44 5.54 20.70 12.72
CA THR A 44 5.17 20.79 14.13
C THR A 44 4.02 19.84 14.48
N MET A 45 3.04 19.68 13.58
CA MET A 45 1.91 18.77 13.78
C MET A 45 2.32 17.29 13.82
N GLU A 46 3.34 16.88 13.08
CA GLU A 46 3.87 15.51 13.11
C GLU A 46 4.42 15.12 14.48
N SER A 47 4.92 16.08 15.25
CA SER A 47 5.53 15.88 16.57
C SER A 47 4.66 16.31 17.76
N ASP A 48 3.45 16.81 17.56
CA ASP A 48 2.57 17.32 18.64
C ASP A 48 1.87 16.23 19.47
N GLY A 49 2.10 14.95 19.15
CA GLY A 49 1.54 13.79 19.84
C GLY A 49 0.05 13.53 19.58
N LYS A 50 -0.60 14.33 18.74
CA LYS A 50 -2.01 14.15 18.36
C LYS A 50 -2.14 13.31 17.11
N GLU A 51 -3.32 12.71 16.94
CA GLU A 51 -3.67 11.99 15.72
C GLU A 51 -3.61 12.89 14.49
N ILE A 52 -3.00 12.39 13.43
CA ILE A 52 -2.93 13.05 12.12
C ILE A 52 -2.95 12.03 11.00
N ALA A 53 -3.65 12.33 9.91
CA ALA A 53 -3.59 11.59 8.66
C ALA A 53 -3.04 12.52 7.57
N ILE A 54 -1.87 12.24 7.04
CA ILE A 54 -1.29 12.95 5.90
C ILE A 54 -1.58 12.10 4.68
N ILE A 55 -2.37 12.61 3.74
CA ILE A 55 -2.88 11.85 2.60
C ILE A 55 -2.37 12.46 1.30
N ASP A 56 -1.79 11.61 0.48
CA ASP A 56 -1.44 11.97 -0.90
C ASP A 56 -2.42 11.30 -1.87
N PRO A 57 -3.29 12.07 -2.54
CA PRO A 57 -4.32 11.55 -3.45
C PRO A 57 -3.81 11.35 -4.88
N ARG A 58 -2.52 11.51 -5.16
CA ARG A 58 -1.94 11.21 -6.47
C ARG A 58 -1.97 9.72 -6.76
N GLU A 59 -1.89 9.35 -8.03
CA GLU A 59 -1.78 7.95 -8.43
C GLU A 59 -0.46 7.35 -7.91
N GLU A 60 -0.45 6.05 -7.64
CA GLU A 60 0.64 5.36 -6.93
C GLU A 60 2.01 5.54 -7.61
N GLY A 61 2.07 5.52 -8.95
CA GLY A 61 3.31 5.74 -9.69
C GLY A 61 3.88 7.13 -9.47
N VAL A 62 3.02 8.15 -9.41
CA VAL A 62 3.44 9.54 -9.15
C VAL A 62 3.82 9.74 -7.68
N PHE A 63 3.06 9.16 -6.76
CA PHE A 63 3.38 9.18 -5.33
C PHE A 63 4.75 8.55 -5.06
N GLY A 64 5.03 7.39 -5.67
CA GLY A 64 6.28 6.67 -5.48
C GLY A 64 7.53 7.41 -5.96
N GLU A 65 7.39 8.43 -6.82
CA GLU A 65 8.51 9.26 -7.24
C GLU A 65 8.99 10.21 -6.13
N ALA A 66 8.05 10.83 -5.39
CA ALA A 66 8.37 11.79 -4.34
C ALA A 66 7.17 12.03 -3.40
N HIS A 67 7.37 11.86 -2.08
CA HIS A 67 6.34 12.10 -1.07
C HIS A 67 6.94 12.38 0.33
N LEU A 68 6.14 12.84 1.29
CA LEU A 68 6.51 12.97 2.69
C LEU A 68 6.58 11.57 3.35
N LEU A 69 7.41 11.39 4.37
CA LEU A 69 7.59 10.10 5.07
C LEU A 69 6.26 9.52 5.57
N TYR A 70 5.48 10.32 6.24
CA TYR A 70 4.19 9.91 6.84
C TYR A 70 2.98 10.07 5.91
N ALA A 71 3.20 10.43 4.63
CA ALA A 71 2.12 10.50 3.67
C ALA A 71 1.65 9.10 3.28
N VAL A 72 0.36 8.87 3.41
CA VAL A 72 -0.31 7.64 2.97
C VAL A 72 -0.92 7.88 1.60
N ASN A 73 -0.61 7.00 0.65
CA ASN A 73 -1.17 7.09 -0.70
C ASN A 73 -2.62 6.58 -0.73
N LEU A 74 -3.55 7.49 -0.99
CA LEU A 74 -4.96 7.18 -1.25
C LEU A 74 -5.38 7.83 -2.56
N PRO A 75 -5.11 7.18 -3.71
CA PRO A 75 -5.37 7.74 -5.02
C PRO A 75 -6.80 8.22 -5.20
N LEU A 76 -6.97 9.43 -5.75
CA LEU A 76 -8.28 10.03 -5.99
C LEU A 76 -9.17 9.14 -6.87
N SER A 77 -8.57 8.35 -7.76
CA SER A 77 -9.26 7.38 -8.59
C SER A 77 -9.95 6.26 -7.80
N LYS A 78 -9.39 5.91 -6.61
CA LYS A 78 -9.82 4.81 -5.74
C LYS A 78 -10.17 5.28 -4.31
N LEU A 79 -10.36 6.58 -4.09
CA LEU A 79 -10.53 7.16 -2.76
C LEU A 79 -11.70 6.53 -2.00
N GLU A 80 -12.87 6.39 -2.65
CA GLU A 80 -14.08 5.82 -2.06
C GLU A 80 -13.91 4.38 -1.59
N LEU A 81 -13.05 3.61 -2.26
CA LEU A 81 -12.83 2.19 -1.94
C LEU A 81 -12.11 2.00 -0.59
N ASN A 82 -11.36 3.02 -0.14
CA ASN A 82 -10.43 2.87 0.97
C ASN A 82 -10.69 3.83 2.15
N ILE A 83 -11.26 4.99 1.89
CA ILE A 83 -11.24 6.10 2.85
C ILE A 83 -11.84 5.77 4.22
N PHE A 84 -12.97 5.03 4.28
CA PHE A 84 -13.63 4.72 5.54
C PHE A 84 -12.86 3.70 6.37
N ARG A 85 -12.14 2.79 5.73
CA ARG A 85 -11.25 1.86 6.39
C ARG A 85 -9.98 2.54 6.87
N MET A 86 -9.40 3.39 6.01
CA MET A 86 -8.12 4.05 6.27
C MET A 86 -8.22 5.21 7.27
N ILE A 87 -9.36 5.90 7.33
CA ILE A 87 -9.63 7.00 8.27
C ILE A 87 -11.04 6.82 8.84
N PRO A 88 -11.22 5.96 9.86
CA PRO A 88 -12.56 5.61 10.35
C PRO A 88 -13.27 6.77 11.06
N ARG A 89 -12.55 7.73 11.65
CA ARG A 89 -13.10 8.85 12.41
C ARG A 89 -13.22 10.11 11.54
N LYS A 90 -14.45 10.63 11.38
CA LYS A 90 -14.75 11.78 10.51
C LYS A 90 -14.15 13.12 10.97
N THR A 91 -13.80 13.23 12.24
CA THR A 91 -13.17 14.42 12.84
C THR A 91 -11.63 14.33 12.90
N THR A 92 -11.04 13.27 12.34
CA THR A 92 -9.58 13.14 12.25
C THR A 92 -8.98 14.34 11.53
N ARG A 93 -7.86 14.86 12.05
CA ARG A 93 -7.08 15.90 11.41
C ARG A 93 -6.42 15.33 10.15
N ILE A 94 -6.90 15.75 8.97
CA ILE A 94 -6.42 15.29 7.67
C ILE A 94 -5.67 16.45 7.01
N ILE A 95 -4.43 16.19 6.57
CA ILE A 95 -3.66 17.10 5.73
C ILE A 95 -3.46 16.42 4.38
N LEU A 96 -3.92 17.07 3.32
CA LEU A 96 -3.74 16.60 1.95
C LEU A 96 -2.46 17.21 1.36
N THR A 97 -1.71 16.41 0.61
CA THR A 97 -0.51 16.85 -0.09
C THR A 97 -0.49 16.29 -1.51
N ASP A 98 0.08 17.03 -2.44
CA ASP A 98 0.30 16.60 -3.83
C ASP A 98 1.58 17.24 -4.40
N GLY A 99 1.76 17.23 -5.73
CA GLY A 99 2.88 17.87 -6.42
C GLY A 99 2.63 19.32 -6.83
N GLY A 100 1.49 19.91 -6.44
CA GLY A 100 1.07 21.25 -6.87
C GLY A 100 0.09 21.23 -8.06
N GLU A 101 -0.33 20.05 -8.53
CA GLU A 101 -1.28 19.90 -9.65
C GLU A 101 -2.76 20.04 -9.23
N GLY A 102 -3.05 20.24 -7.94
CA GLY A 102 -4.39 20.49 -7.42
C GLY A 102 -5.25 19.24 -7.19
N THR A 103 -4.65 18.06 -7.15
CA THR A 103 -5.32 16.79 -6.80
C THR A 103 -5.83 16.83 -5.37
N SER A 104 -5.10 17.47 -4.45
CA SER A 104 -5.48 17.69 -3.06
C SER A 104 -6.80 18.46 -2.92
N GLY A 105 -7.00 19.52 -3.72
CA GLY A 105 -8.26 20.28 -3.70
C GLY A 105 -9.47 19.43 -4.11
N ARG A 106 -9.32 18.59 -5.13
CA ARG A 106 -10.37 17.66 -5.59
C ARG A 106 -10.66 16.59 -4.53
N ALA A 107 -9.63 16.08 -3.87
CA ALA A 107 -9.78 15.12 -2.77
C ALA A 107 -10.47 15.76 -1.56
N ALA A 108 -10.13 17.01 -1.20
CA ALA A 108 -10.74 17.74 -0.10
C ALA A 108 -12.26 17.89 -0.28
N VAL A 109 -12.72 18.22 -1.50
CA VAL A 109 -14.15 18.29 -1.83
C VAL A 109 -14.82 16.95 -1.57
N LYS A 110 -14.26 15.84 -2.08
CA LYS A 110 -14.82 14.50 -1.86
C LYS A 110 -14.83 14.10 -0.39
N LEU A 111 -13.78 14.40 0.36
CA LEU A 111 -13.74 14.12 1.80
C LEU A 111 -14.82 14.89 2.55
N SER A 112 -15.04 16.15 2.19
CA SER A 112 -16.14 16.96 2.77
C SER A 112 -17.52 16.35 2.45
N GLU A 113 -17.74 15.90 1.21
CA GLU A 113 -18.97 15.19 0.81
C GLU A 113 -19.19 13.89 1.63
N PHE A 114 -18.11 13.22 2.06
CA PHE A 114 -18.17 12.03 2.91
C PHE A 114 -18.28 12.37 4.40
N GLY A 115 -18.37 13.67 4.77
CA GLY A 115 -18.57 14.14 6.13
C GLY A 115 -17.30 14.28 6.96
N TYR A 116 -16.12 14.30 6.35
CA TYR A 116 -14.88 14.66 7.06
C TYR A 116 -14.84 16.17 7.28
N SER A 117 -14.75 16.57 8.55
CA SER A 117 -14.92 17.98 8.97
C SER A 117 -13.61 18.72 9.27
N ASN A 118 -12.47 18.03 9.32
CA ASN A 118 -11.18 18.60 9.70
C ASN A 118 -10.13 18.31 8.63
N VAL A 119 -10.33 18.90 7.45
CA VAL A 119 -9.48 18.72 6.26
C VAL A 119 -8.76 20.01 5.94
N ALA A 120 -7.45 19.96 5.77
CA ALA A 120 -6.61 21.05 5.31
C ALA A 120 -5.66 20.56 4.20
N ILE A 121 -5.03 21.50 3.48
CA ILE A 121 -4.14 21.19 2.37
C ILE A 121 -2.75 21.77 2.69
N LEU A 122 -1.68 21.00 2.44
CA LEU A 122 -0.32 21.49 2.51
C LEU A 122 -0.08 22.51 1.39
N GLU A 123 0.19 23.76 1.78
CA GLU A 123 0.44 24.85 0.86
C GLU A 123 1.64 24.53 -0.03
N GLY A 124 1.43 24.53 -1.36
CA GLY A 124 2.46 24.20 -2.35
C GLY A 124 2.89 22.73 -2.37
N GLY A 125 2.19 21.84 -1.63
CA GLY A 125 2.40 20.40 -1.64
C GLY A 125 3.81 19.96 -1.20
N TYR A 126 4.23 18.73 -1.61
CA TYR A 126 5.57 18.23 -1.28
C TYR A 126 6.73 19.10 -1.86
N PRO A 127 6.58 19.84 -2.97
CA PRO A 127 7.63 20.77 -3.41
C PRO A 127 7.90 21.88 -2.40
N ALA A 128 6.86 22.44 -1.77
CA ALA A 128 7.04 23.45 -0.72
C ALA A 128 7.67 22.86 0.55
N TRP A 129 7.33 21.62 0.91
CA TRP A 129 7.98 20.85 1.98
C TRP A 129 9.50 20.72 1.72
N LYS A 130 9.87 20.31 0.51
CA LYS A 130 11.27 20.20 0.09
C LYS A 130 12.00 21.56 0.12
N ASN A 131 11.34 22.62 -0.37
CA ASN A 131 11.90 23.98 -0.38
C ASN A 131 12.09 24.54 1.04
N ALA A 132 11.31 24.09 2.02
CA ALA A 132 11.50 24.41 3.42
C ALA A 132 12.66 23.63 4.08
N GLY A 133 13.38 22.79 3.32
CA GLY A 133 14.55 22.04 3.75
C GLY A 133 14.23 20.70 4.40
N TYR A 134 13.00 20.21 4.29
CA TYR A 134 12.59 18.90 4.83
C TYR A 134 12.85 17.78 3.83
N GLU A 135 13.11 16.57 4.35
CA GLU A 135 13.40 15.38 3.52
C GLU A 135 12.14 14.95 2.75
N VAL A 136 12.34 14.53 1.50
CA VAL A 136 11.30 13.96 0.64
C VAL A 136 11.72 12.55 0.24
N PHE A 137 10.84 11.60 0.37
CA PHE A 137 11.11 10.19 0.13
C PHE A 137 10.57 9.74 -1.22
N SER A 138 11.04 8.60 -1.69
CA SER A 138 10.54 7.91 -2.88
C SER A 138 10.32 6.43 -2.58
N GLY A 139 9.51 5.74 -3.38
CA GLY A 139 9.17 4.34 -3.18
C GLY A 139 7.82 4.15 -2.49
N MET A 140 7.54 2.91 -2.07
CA MET A 140 6.30 2.55 -1.40
C MET A 140 6.56 1.94 -0.03
N SER A 141 5.69 2.22 0.94
CA SER A 141 5.81 1.73 2.33
C SER A 141 7.17 2.05 2.95
N VAL A 142 7.60 3.30 2.77
CA VAL A 142 8.96 3.76 3.11
C VAL A 142 9.20 3.65 4.61
N GLU A 143 8.25 4.06 5.45
CA GLU A 143 8.38 4.01 6.91
C GLU A 143 8.71 2.60 7.40
N GLY A 144 7.93 1.59 6.99
CA GLY A 144 8.14 0.21 7.41
C GLY A 144 9.42 -0.43 6.85
N LYS A 145 9.83 -0.06 5.63
CA LYS A 145 11.10 -0.52 5.06
C LYS A 145 12.28 0.13 5.76
N ALA A 146 12.21 1.43 5.99
CA ALA A 146 13.22 2.17 6.73
C ALA A 146 13.35 1.65 8.18
N PHE A 147 12.24 1.30 8.84
CA PHE A 147 12.26 0.63 10.13
C PHE A 147 13.02 -0.71 10.08
N GLY A 148 12.78 -1.55 9.08
CA GLY A 148 13.49 -2.82 8.91
C GLY A 148 15.00 -2.67 8.78
N GLU A 149 15.47 -1.70 8.00
CA GLU A 149 16.90 -1.38 7.88
C GLU A 149 17.45 -0.77 9.18
N TRP A 150 16.72 0.14 9.80
CA TRP A 150 17.11 0.81 11.04
C TRP A 150 17.30 -0.18 12.20
N ILE A 151 16.35 -1.12 12.40
CA ILE A 151 16.50 -2.15 13.45
C ILE A 151 17.69 -3.06 13.18
N THR A 152 17.98 -3.34 11.89
CA THR A 152 19.11 -4.21 11.52
C THR A 152 20.45 -3.60 11.98
N VAL A 153 20.61 -2.29 11.80
CA VAL A 153 21.79 -1.55 12.27
C VAL A 153 21.87 -1.56 13.80
N HIS A 154 20.76 -1.23 14.47
CA HIS A 154 20.74 -1.04 15.92
C HIS A 154 20.81 -2.36 16.71
N TYR A 155 20.16 -3.44 16.21
CA TYR A 155 20.28 -4.77 16.82
C TYR A 155 21.48 -5.57 16.30
N GLN A 156 22.21 -5.07 15.31
CA GLN A 156 23.28 -5.80 14.62
C GLN A 156 22.82 -7.18 14.14
N THR A 157 21.63 -7.23 13.56
CA THR A 157 21.00 -8.47 13.09
C THR A 157 21.94 -9.19 12.10
N PRO A 158 22.33 -10.45 12.36
CA PRO A 158 23.20 -11.19 11.44
C PRO A 158 22.60 -11.33 10.06
N THR A 159 23.41 -11.11 9.03
CA THR A 159 23.00 -11.30 7.63
C THR A 159 23.98 -12.18 6.88
N MET A 160 23.49 -12.92 5.88
CA MET A 160 24.32 -13.76 4.99
C MET A 160 23.97 -13.50 3.53
N THR A 161 24.96 -13.54 2.64
CA THR A 161 24.71 -13.51 1.20
C THR A 161 24.22 -14.86 0.69
N PRO A 162 23.56 -14.91 -0.47
CA PRO A 162 23.18 -16.19 -1.12
C PRO A 162 24.35 -17.16 -1.26
N GLU A 163 25.53 -16.67 -1.66
CA GLU A 163 26.75 -17.47 -1.84
C GLU A 163 27.21 -18.10 -0.53
N GLN A 164 27.20 -17.32 0.57
CA GLN A 164 27.57 -17.83 1.89
C GLN A 164 26.60 -18.91 2.38
N VAL A 165 25.31 -18.77 2.11
CA VAL A 165 24.31 -19.79 2.45
C VAL A 165 24.52 -21.05 1.59
N GLN A 166 24.68 -20.89 0.28
CA GLN A 166 24.90 -21.99 -0.64
C GLN A 166 26.19 -22.75 -0.33
N GLU A 167 27.26 -22.06 0.05
CA GLU A 167 28.52 -22.69 0.45
C GLU A 167 28.35 -23.58 1.69
N ARG A 168 27.58 -23.15 2.69
CA ARG A 168 27.26 -23.97 3.87
C ARG A 168 26.46 -25.21 3.53
N ILE A 169 25.45 -25.05 2.65
CA ILE A 169 24.65 -26.18 2.15
C ILE A 169 25.56 -27.17 1.42
N ALA A 170 26.45 -26.68 0.55
CA ALA A 170 27.38 -27.53 -0.21
C ALA A 170 28.38 -28.28 0.68
N ARG A 171 28.74 -27.75 1.85
CA ARG A 171 29.56 -28.42 2.87
C ARG A 171 28.78 -29.43 3.70
N GLY A 172 27.48 -29.61 3.48
CA GLY A 172 26.63 -30.51 4.25
C GLY A 172 26.29 -30.00 5.67
N GLU A 173 26.45 -28.70 5.93
CA GLU A 173 26.03 -28.09 7.20
C GLU A 173 24.50 -28.11 7.30
N LYS A 174 23.96 -28.22 8.52
CA LYS A 174 22.53 -28.14 8.77
C LYS A 174 22.05 -26.72 8.59
N VAL A 175 21.42 -26.42 7.47
CA VAL A 175 20.84 -25.10 7.15
C VAL A 175 19.34 -25.28 6.91
N LEU A 176 18.53 -24.45 7.58
CA LEU A 176 17.09 -24.34 7.34
C LEU A 176 16.78 -22.95 6.82
N ILE A 177 16.22 -22.86 5.62
CA ILE A 177 15.76 -21.61 5.04
C ILE A 177 14.26 -21.46 5.31
N LEU A 178 13.87 -20.41 6.05
CA LEU A 178 12.47 -20.05 6.31
C LEU A 178 12.09 -18.87 5.41
N ASP A 179 11.15 -19.09 4.51
CA ASP A 179 10.66 -18.03 3.63
C ASP A 179 9.51 -17.27 4.31
N SER A 180 9.77 -16.02 4.64
CA SER A 180 8.89 -15.16 5.42
C SER A 180 7.85 -14.40 4.60
N ARG A 181 7.74 -14.69 3.31
CA ARG A 181 6.78 -14.06 2.38
C ARG A 181 5.38 -14.66 2.51
N PRO A 182 4.34 -13.96 2.01
CA PRO A 182 3.03 -14.56 1.77
C PRO A 182 3.10 -15.81 0.90
N SER A 183 2.17 -16.76 1.13
CA SER A 183 2.17 -18.06 0.44
C SER A 183 2.09 -17.93 -1.08
N ASN A 184 1.34 -16.96 -1.61
CA ASN A 184 1.24 -16.73 -3.05
C ASN A 184 2.57 -16.31 -3.68
N GLU A 185 3.39 -15.50 -2.98
CA GLU A 185 4.74 -15.17 -3.44
C GLU A 185 5.65 -16.40 -3.41
N TYR A 186 5.53 -17.23 -2.36
CA TYR A 186 6.31 -18.44 -2.19
C TYR A 186 5.99 -19.50 -3.26
N VAL A 187 4.72 -19.75 -3.51
CA VAL A 187 4.26 -20.71 -4.54
C VAL A 187 4.71 -20.27 -5.94
N ASN A 188 4.69 -18.97 -6.19
CA ASN A 188 5.11 -18.46 -7.50
C ASN A 188 6.59 -18.74 -7.76
N MET A 189 7.48 -18.49 -6.78
CA MET A 189 8.89 -18.91 -6.82
C MET A 189 9.47 -18.93 -5.39
N ASN A 190 10.39 -19.84 -5.12
CA ASN A 190 11.06 -19.93 -3.83
C ASN A 190 12.49 -20.51 -3.97
N ILE A 191 13.29 -20.39 -2.90
CA ILE A 191 14.60 -21.03 -2.83
C ILE A 191 14.40 -22.52 -2.58
N PRO A 192 15.10 -23.42 -3.32
CA PRO A 192 14.98 -24.86 -3.19
C PRO A 192 15.15 -25.34 -1.75
N GLY A 193 14.24 -26.20 -1.31
CA GLY A 193 14.28 -26.77 0.06
C GLY A 193 13.79 -25.82 1.16
N SER A 194 13.48 -24.56 0.87
CA SER A 194 12.94 -23.64 1.87
C SER A 194 11.53 -24.03 2.32
N ILE A 195 11.13 -23.56 3.52
CA ILE A 195 9.79 -23.75 4.09
C ILE A 195 9.13 -22.39 4.24
N ASN A 196 7.90 -22.24 3.77
CA ASN A 196 7.14 -21.00 3.92
C ASN A 196 6.66 -20.83 5.38
N VAL A 197 7.05 -19.73 6.00
CA VAL A 197 6.63 -19.30 7.33
C VAL A 197 6.55 -17.78 7.33
N PRO A 198 5.42 -17.18 7.00
CA PRO A 198 5.25 -15.72 7.01
C PRO A 198 5.73 -15.08 8.32
N VAL A 199 6.25 -13.85 8.29
CA VAL A 199 6.92 -13.20 9.45
C VAL A 199 6.12 -13.31 10.75
N SER A 200 4.83 -13.00 10.71
CA SER A 200 3.97 -13.08 11.91
C SER A 200 3.81 -14.51 12.45
N GLU A 201 4.07 -15.52 11.63
CA GLU A 201 3.94 -16.93 11.98
C GLU A 201 5.24 -17.59 12.41
N LEU A 202 6.37 -16.88 12.32
CA LEU A 202 7.69 -17.46 12.62
C LEU A 202 7.72 -18.05 14.03
N VAL A 203 7.45 -17.28 15.08
CA VAL A 203 7.43 -17.78 16.46
C VAL A 203 6.29 -18.76 16.68
N PHE A 204 5.13 -18.53 16.07
CA PHE A 204 3.97 -19.40 16.17
C PHE A 204 4.29 -20.82 15.71
N ARG A 205 4.97 -20.99 14.55
CA ARG A 205 5.21 -22.30 13.93
C ARG A 205 6.58 -22.90 14.20
N PHE A 206 7.57 -22.10 14.65
CA PHE A 206 8.96 -22.53 14.79
C PHE A 206 9.13 -23.79 15.64
N PHE A 207 8.51 -23.83 16.82
CA PHE A 207 8.67 -24.96 17.73
C PHE A 207 8.07 -26.26 17.21
N GLN A 208 7.10 -26.19 16.29
CA GLN A 208 6.50 -27.34 15.64
C GLN A 208 7.40 -27.97 14.58
N LEU A 209 8.37 -27.21 14.04
CA LEU A 209 9.34 -27.72 13.07
C LEU A 209 10.36 -28.70 13.70
N GLY A 210 10.52 -28.72 15.02
CA GLY A 210 11.47 -29.60 15.70
C GLY A 210 12.93 -29.37 15.29
N VAL A 211 13.31 -28.11 15.03
CA VAL A 211 14.63 -27.75 14.52
C VAL A 211 15.71 -28.03 15.56
N SER A 212 16.74 -28.81 15.19
CA SER A 212 17.87 -29.10 16.05
C SER A 212 18.66 -27.82 16.39
N PRO A 213 19.11 -27.59 17.64
CA PRO A 213 19.79 -26.35 18.04
C PRO A 213 21.07 -26.02 17.26
N ASP A 214 21.72 -27.01 16.68
CA ASP A 214 22.92 -26.86 15.83
C ASP A 214 22.62 -26.45 14.39
N THR A 215 21.35 -26.39 14.00
CA THR A 215 20.93 -25.95 12.66
C THR A 215 21.00 -24.42 12.54
N LEU A 216 21.68 -23.93 11.50
CA LEU A 216 21.62 -22.52 11.11
C LEU A 216 20.25 -22.22 10.51
N VAL A 217 19.53 -21.24 11.06
CA VAL A 217 18.26 -20.76 10.53
C VAL A 217 18.49 -19.50 9.69
N VAL A 218 18.13 -19.54 8.42
CA VAL A 218 18.24 -18.41 7.52
C VAL A 218 16.84 -17.95 7.14
N VAL A 219 16.49 -16.71 7.51
CA VAL A 219 15.19 -16.13 7.13
C VAL A 219 15.32 -15.43 5.80
N ASN A 220 14.46 -15.80 4.84
CA ASN A 220 14.43 -15.27 3.49
C ASN A 220 13.15 -14.45 3.23
N CYS A 221 13.23 -13.48 2.30
CA CYS A 221 12.05 -12.84 1.69
C CYS A 221 12.31 -12.51 0.22
N ALA A 222 11.57 -11.60 -0.39
CA ALA A 222 11.82 -11.17 -1.77
C ALA A 222 13.10 -10.33 -1.92
N GLY A 223 13.30 -9.40 -0.98
CA GLY A 223 14.43 -8.45 -0.93
C GLY A 223 15.07 -8.41 0.47
N ARG A 224 14.68 -7.43 1.30
CA ARG A 224 15.36 -7.18 2.58
C ARG A 224 14.44 -7.14 3.80
N THR A 225 13.49 -6.22 3.88
CA THR A 225 12.75 -5.82 5.09
C THR A 225 12.16 -6.99 5.88
N ARG A 226 11.40 -7.89 5.23
CA ARG A 226 10.72 -9.01 5.91
C ARG A 226 11.71 -10.06 6.44
N SER A 227 12.83 -10.31 5.75
CA SER A 227 13.86 -11.22 6.25
C SER A 227 14.62 -10.64 7.44
N LEU A 228 14.89 -9.34 7.44
CA LEU A 228 15.55 -8.62 8.53
C LEU A 228 14.67 -8.65 9.79
N ILE A 229 13.42 -8.21 9.69
CA ILE A 229 12.45 -8.25 10.79
C ILE A 229 12.23 -9.69 11.26
N GLY A 230 12.10 -10.65 10.33
CA GLY A 230 11.87 -12.04 10.65
C GLY A 230 13.04 -12.72 11.38
N ALA A 231 14.27 -12.46 10.95
CA ALA A 231 15.46 -12.97 11.64
C ALA A 231 15.55 -12.39 13.07
N GLN A 232 15.39 -11.09 13.20
CA GLN A 232 15.39 -10.43 14.51
C GLN A 232 14.21 -10.89 15.39
N THR A 233 13.06 -11.23 14.80
CA THR A 233 11.93 -11.83 15.53
C THR A 233 12.32 -13.13 16.22
N LEU A 234 13.00 -14.03 15.52
CA LEU A 234 13.47 -15.29 16.11
C LEU A 234 14.58 -15.08 17.17
N ILE A 235 15.46 -14.11 16.95
CA ILE A 235 16.49 -13.72 17.93
C ILE A 235 15.82 -13.14 19.19
N ASN A 236 14.87 -12.24 19.04
CA ASN A 236 14.12 -11.67 20.17
C ASN A 236 13.31 -12.72 20.93
N ALA A 237 12.85 -13.75 20.24
CA ALA A 237 12.17 -14.91 20.83
C ALA A 237 13.12 -15.82 21.62
N GLY A 238 14.44 -15.63 21.52
CA GLY A 238 15.44 -16.41 22.26
C GLY A 238 15.52 -17.87 21.82
N ILE A 239 15.29 -18.17 20.53
CA ILE A 239 15.48 -19.53 20.03
C ILE A 239 16.97 -19.93 20.15
N PRO A 240 17.29 -21.22 20.41
CA PRO A 240 18.66 -21.65 20.65
C PRO A 240 19.56 -21.66 19.41
N ASN A 241 18.95 -21.57 18.23
CA ASN A 241 19.62 -21.64 16.93
C ASN A 241 20.39 -20.35 16.60
N LYS A 242 21.47 -20.48 15.83
CA LYS A 242 22.02 -19.33 15.12
C LYS A 242 21.04 -18.89 14.05
N VAL A 243 20.77 -17.59 13.97
CA VAL A 243 19.82 -17.00 13.01
C VAL A 243 20.52 -15.95 12.18
N ALA A 244 20.22 -15.90 10.90
CA ALA A 244 20.64 -14.83 9.99
C ALA A 244 19.52 -14.48 8.99
N ALA A 245 19.51 -13.24 8.51
CA ALA A 245 18.67 -12.84 7.39
C ALA A 245 19.38 -13.06 6.05
N MET A 246 18.69 -13.54 5.03
CA MET A 246 19.20 -13.61 3.66
C MET A 246 19.31 -12.21 3.08
N ARG A 247 20.54 -11.78 2.77
CA ARG A 247 20.77 -10.47 2.16
C ARG A 247 20.24 -10.43 0.73
N GLY A 248 19.33 -9.50 0.45
CA GLY A 248 18.70 -9.36 -0.86
C GLY A 248 17.70 -10.45 -1.23
N GLY A 249 17.45 -11.41 -0.32
CA GLY A 249 16.37 -12.39 -0.44
C GLY A 249 16.43 -13.26 -1.69
N THR A 250 15.25 -13.71 -2.15
CA THR A 250 15.07 -14.53 -3.36
C THR A 250 15.60 -13.80 -4.61
N MET A 251 15.51 -12.47 -4.66
CA MET A 251 16.01 -11.68 -5.79
C MET A 251 17.54 -11.78 -5.89
N ALA A 252 18.28 -11.61 -4.79
CA ALA A 252 19.74 -11.77 -4.78
C ALA A 252 20.15 -13.23 -5.02
N TRP A 253 19.40 -14.21 -4.52
CA TRP A 253 19.62 -15.62 -4.80
C TRP A 253 19.59 -15.91 -6.31
N GLN A 254 18.56 -15.40 -6.99
CA GLN A 254 18.45 -15.51 -8.45
C GLN A 254 19.56 -14.76 -9.18
N MET A 255 19.94 -13.56 -8.72
CA MET A 255 21.02 -12.77 -9.32
C MET A 255 22.40 -13.44 -9.18
N ALA A 256 22.60 -14.22 -8.12
CA ALA A 256 23.79 -15.07 -7.94
C ALA A 256 23.81 -16.29 -8.86
N GLY A 257 22.79 -16.50 -9.67
CA GLY A 257 22.69 -17.60 -10.63
C GLY A 257 22.22 -18.93 -10.03
N PHE A 258 21.71 -18.92 -8.82
CA PHE A 258 21.19 -20.12 -8.18
C PHE A 258 19.75 -20.44 -8.64
N PRO A 259 19.38 -21.73 -8.71
CA PRO A 259 18.06 -22.16 -9.18
C PRO A 259 16.96 -21.74 -8.21
N LEU A 260 15.75 -21.59 -8.75
CA LEU A 260 14.51 -21.40 -8.00
C LEU A 260 13.56 -22.57 -8.23
N GLU A 261 12.68 -22.83 -7.28
CA GLU A 261 11.53 -23.71 -7.41
C GLU A 261 10.26 -22.88 -7.65
N HIS A 262 9.32 -23.47 -8.38
CA HIS A 262 8.00 -22.90 -8.70
C HIS A 262 6.89 -23.91 -8.35
N GLY A 263 5.72 -23.41 -7.95
CA GLY A 263 4.56 -24.24 -7.65
C GLY A 263 4.64 -25.04 -6.34
N THR A 264 5.70 -24.86 -5.57
CA THR A 264 5.90 -25.59 -4.29
C THR A 264 5.03 -25.00 -3.19
N THR A 265 4.42 -25.86 -2.38
CA THR A 265 3.51 -25.49 -1.29
C THR A 265 4.00 -25.94 0.10
N ARG A 266 5.31 -26.15 0.28
CA ARG A 266 5.89 -26.50 1.59
C ARG A 266 5.68 -25.36 2.58
N HIS A 267 4.96 -25.61 3.66
CA HIS A 267 4.74 -24.66 4.75
C HIS A 267 4.96 -25.32 6.10
N ALA A 268 5.31 -24.55 7.11
CA ALA A 268 5.45 -25.05 8.45
C ALA A 268 4.07 -25.45 9.02
N PRO A 269 3.97 -26.62 9.69
CA PRO A 269 2.71 -27.07 10.26
C PRO A 269 2.21 -26.13 11.37
N GLU A 270 0.90 -26.15 11.60
CA GLU A 270 0.30 -25.43 12.71
C GLU A 270 0.71 -26.08 14.05
N PRO A 271 1.07 -25.28 15.07
CA PRO A 271 1.48 -25.84 16.36
C PRO A 271 0.30 -26.35 17.16
N TRP A 272 0.55 -27.38 17.96
CA TRP A 272 -0.41 -27.96 18.90
C TRP A 272 0.28 -28.40 20.20
N GLY A 273 -0.52 -28.63 21.24
CA GLY A 273 -0.04 -29.16 22.52
C GLY A 273 1.08 -28.29 23.14
N ALA A 274 2.17 -28.92 23.57
CA ALA A 274 3.29 -28.28 24.25
C ALA A 274 4.00 -27.23 23.35
N ASN A 275 4.06 -27.45 22.04
CA ASN A 275 4.68 -26.50 21.11
C ASN A 275 3.90 -25.20 21.01
N LEU A 276 2.57 -25.27 21.01
CA LEU A 276 1.71 -24.08 21.04
C LEU A 276 1.89 -23.31 22.35
N GLN A 277 1.92 -24.02 23.50
CA GLN A 277 2.14 -23.39 24.80
C GLN A 277 3.51 -22.71 24.88
N LYS A 278 4.54 -23.36 24.32
CA LYS A 278 5.88 -22.77 24.25
C LYS A 278 5.90 -21.52 23.37
N ALA A 279 5.25 -21.53 22.21
CA ALA A 279 5.13 -20.38 21.33
C ALA A 279 4.43 -19.20 22.05
N LEU A 280 3.32 -19.47 22.74
CA LEU A 280 2.56 -18.46 23.49
C LEU A 280 3.39 -17.87 24.64
N GLN A 281 4.06 -18.71 25.42
CA GLN A 281 4.90 -18.22 26.52
C GLN A 281 6.06 -17.37 25.99
N THR A 282 6.69 -17.80 24.90
CA THR A 282 7.74 -17.04 24.22
C THR A 282 7.24 -15.68 23.76
N ALA A 283 6.06 -15.64 23.10
CA ALA A 283 5.47 -14.39 22.63
C ALA A 283 5.10 -13.45 23.78
N ARG A 284 4.61 -13.97 24.92
CA ARG A 284 4.35 -13.19 26.13
C ARG A 284 5.63 -12.57 26.69
N ASN A 285 6.70 -13.33 26.80
CA ASN A 285 8.00 -12.82 27.29
C ASN A 285 8.54 -11.69 26.39
N VAL A 286 8.36 -11.81 25.05
CA VAL A 286 8.73 -10.75 24.12
C VAL A 286 7.81 -9.54 24.31
N ALA A 287 6.50 -9.74 24.37
CA ALA A 287 5.51 -8.68 24.55
C ALA A 287 5.77 -7.87 25.85
N ASP A 288 6.04 -8.56 26.96
CA ASP A 288 6.35 -7.93 28.25
C ASP A 288 7.63 -7.07 28.17
N ARG A 289 8.65 -7.55 27.45
CA ARG A 289 9.89 -6.80 27.23
C ARG A 289 9.66 -5.48 26.52
N TYR A 290 8.78 -5.46 25.54
CA TYR A 290 8.48 -4.27 24.74
C TYR A 290 7.27 -3.47 25.26
N GLY A 291 6.69 -3.86 26.41
CA GLY A 291 5.58 -3.15 27.03
C GLY A 291 4.25 -3.24 26.27
N VAL A 292 4.06 -4.31 25.50
CA VAL A 292 2.80 -4.60 24.81
C VAL A 292 1.71 -4.88 25.84
N LYS A 293 0.54 -4.26 25.65
CA LYS A 293 -0.59 -4.42 26.56
C LYS A 293 -1.65 -5.34 25.95
N VAL A 294 -2.10 -6.31 26.74
CA VAL A 294 -3.26 -7.14 26.41
C VAL A 294 -4.50 -6.48 27.02
N ILE A 295 -5.56 -6.35 26.23
CA ILE A 295 -6.84 -5.74 26.65
C ILE A 295 -7.97 -6.77 26.64
N SER A 296 -8.96 -6.55 27.49
CA SER A 296 -10.20 -7.34 27.55
C SER A 296 -11.24 -6.83 26.54
N ALA A 297 -12.27 -7.64 26.26
CA ALA A 297 -13.41 -7.22 25.45
C ALA A 297 -14.09 -5.96 26.01
N LYS A 298 -14.19 -5.82 27.36
CA LYS A 298 -14.73 -4.62 28.00
C LYS A 298 -13.92 -3.36 27.69
N GLN A 299 -12.59 -3.47 27.65
CA GLN A 299 -11.71 -2.35 27.28
C GLN A 299 -11.83 -1.99 25.81
N LEU A 300 -11.99 -2.99 24.94
CA LEU A 300 -12.25 -2.76 23.51
C LEU A 300 -13.57 -1.97 23.32
N GLU A 301 -14.64 -2.35 24.01
CA GLU A 301 -15.90 -1.60 23.92
C GLU A 301 -15.76 -0.15 24.43
N ALA A 302 -14.97 0.09 25.46
CA ALA A 302 -14.65 1.44 25.90
C ALA A 302 -13.87 2.23 24.84
N TYR A 303 -12.96 1.57 24.10
CA TYR A 303 -12.22 2.21 23.00
C TYR A 303 -13.13 2.53 21.80
N LYS A 304 -14.09 1.67 21.48
CA LYS A 304 -15.10 1.93 20.45
C LYS A 304 -16.03 3.11 20.81
N ALA A 305 -16.34 3.28 22.08
CA ALA A 305 -17.17 4.37 22.56
C ALA A 305 -16.46 5.74 22.55
N ASP A 306 -15.12 5.76 22.53
CA ASP A 306 -14.32 6.99 22.55
C ASP A 306 -14.29 7.67 21.19
N GLN A 307 -15.17 8.63 20.98
CA GLN A 307 -15.28 9.41 19.73
C GLN A 307 -14.10 10.36 19.47
N ASN A 308 -13.18 10.52 20.43
CA ASN A 308 -12.03 11.41 20.28
C ASN A 308 -10.79 10.72 19.71
N ARG A 309 -10.81 9.38 19.60
CA ARG A 309 -9.67 8.58 19.13
C ARG A 309 -10.08 7.69 17.97
N SER A 310 -9.19 7.59 17.01
CA SER A 310 -9.30 6.61 15.92
C SER A 310 -8.95 5.22 16.44
N LEU A 311 -9.69 4.20 16.00
CA LEU A 311 -9.49 2.81 16.39
C LEU A 311 -9.44 1.92 15.15
N TYR A 312 -8.40 1.11 15.07
CA TYR A 312 -8.25 0.05 14.08
C TYR A 312 -8.26 -1.30 14.80
N ILE A 313 -9.08 -2.24 14.34
CA ILE A 313 -9.08 -3.63 14.80
C ILE A 313 -8.62 -4.47 13.62
N ILE A 314 -7.45 -5.10 13.74
CA ILE A 314 -6.78 -5.78 12.61
C ILE A 314 -6.62 -7.26 12.92
N ASP A 315 -7.20 -8.11 12.07
CA ASP A 315 -7.08 -9.56 12.12
C ASP A 315 -5.81 -10.02 11.39
N LEU A 316 -4.90 -10.64 12.13
CA LEU A 316 -3.57 -11.04 11.64
C LEU A 316 -3.49 -12.47 11.11
N ARG A 317 -4.61 -13.21 11.16
CA ARG A 317 -4.63 -14.62 10.77
C ARG A 317 -4.35 -14.80 9.27
N THR A 318 -4.26 -16.04 8.84
CA THR A 318 -4.12 -16.35 7.41
C THR A 318 -5.39 -15.96 6.64
N PRO A 319 -5.29 -15.76 5.30
CA PRO A 319 -6.47 -15.48 4.48
C PRO A 319 -7.59 -16.52 4.64
N ASP A 320 -7.24 -17.80 4.79
CA ASP A 320 -8.21 -18.89 4.91
C ASP A 320 -8.90 -18.88 6.27
N GLU A 321 -8.15 -18.64 7.37
CA GLU A 321 -8.75 -18.46 8.71
C GLU A 321 -9.69 -17.26 8.74
N TYR A 322 -9.32 -16.14 8.12
CA TYR A 322 -10.17 -14.95 8.03
C TYR A 322 -11.46 -15.24 7.26
N ARG A 323 -11.37 -15.89 6.08
CA ARG A 323 -12.54 -16.25 5.27
C ARG A 323 -13.47 -17.25 5.97
N ALA A 324 -12.91 -18.16 6.77
CA ALA A 324 -13.69 -19.13 7.53
C ALA A 324 -14.56 -18.47 8.62
N GLY A 325 -14.09 -17.35 9.18
CA GLY A 325 -14.85 -16.58 10.14
C GLY A 325 -14.03 -15.44 10.74
N HIS A 326 -14.51 -14.20 10.64
CA HIS A 326 -13.85 -13.01 11.18
C HIS A 326 -14.85 -12.11 11.90
N ARG A 327 -14.35 -11.26 12.78
CA ARG A 327 -15.17 -10.26 13.47
C ARG A 327 -15.70 -9.22 12.49
N HIS A 328 -16.99 -8.90 12.58
CA HIS A 328 -17.64 -7.85 11.77
C HIS A 328 -16.91 -6.49 11.83
N ASP A 329 -16.36 -6.14 13.00
CA ASP A 329 -15.72 -4.87 13.28
C ASP A 329 -14.20 -4.87 13.03
N SER A 330 -13.64 -5.94 12.44
CA SER A 330 -12.23 -6.05 12.11
C SER A 330 -11.95 -5.92 10.62
N THR A 331 -10.77 -5.40 10.30
CA THR A 331 -10.22 -5.44 8.95
C THR A 331 -9.15 -6.52 8.85
N TYR A 332 -9.02 -7.10 7.67
CA TYR A 332 -7.95 -8.04 7.40
C TYR A 332 -6.62 -7.31 7.23
N GLY A 333 -5.59 -7.75 7.94
CA GLY A 333 -4.26 -7.21 7.84
C GLY A 333 -3.21 -8.26 8.13
N TRP A 334 -2.96 -9.18 7.19
CA TRP A 334 -2.00 -10.24 7.41
C TRP A 334 -0.69 -9.71 7.97
N GLY A 335 -0.32 -10.15 9.17
CA GLY A 335 0.76 -9.56 9.96
C GLY A 335 2.11 -9.54 9.28
N VAL A 336 2.35 -10.43 8.30
CA VAL A 336 3.55 -10.42 7.46
C VAL A 336 3.74 -9.10 6.70
N GLN A 337 2.66 -8.47 6.32
CA GLN A 337 2.67 -7.21 5.55
C GLN A 337 2.46 -5.98 6.44
N LEU A 338 1.88 -6.16 7.64
CA LEU A 338 1.47 -5.05 8.48
C LEU A 338 2.65 -4.18 8.94
N VAL A 339 3.69 -4.80 9.53
CA VAL A 339 4.86 -4.04 10.05
C VAL A 339 5.63 -3.35 8.92
N GLN A 340 5.76 -4.03 7.76
CA GLN A 340 6.44 -3.47 6.59
C GLN A 340 5.66 -2.34 5.92
N GLY A 341 4.32 -2.35 6.02
CA GLY A 341 3.47 -1.46 5.23
C GLY A 341 2.21 -1.07 5.98
N MET A 342 2.35 -0.51 7.19
CA MET A 342 1.23 -0.02 7.99
C MET A 342 0.39 1.03 7.25
N ASP A 343 1.03 1.81 6.39
CA ASP A 343 0.43 2.78 5.47
C ASP A 343 -0.66 2.19 4.54
N LYS A 344 -0.73 0.87 4.41
CA LYS A 344 -1.79 0.16 3.64
C LYS A 344 -3.00 -0.23 4.49
N TYR A 345 -2.89 -0.15 5.81
CA TYR A 345 -3.91 -0.63 6.75
C TYR A 345 -4.51 0.49 7.61
N ALA A 346 -3.71 1.49 7.96
CA ALA A 346 -4.14 2.64 8.75
C ALA A 346 -3.45 3.92 8.25
N ALA A 347 -4.23 4.97 8.06
CA ALA A 347 -3.69 6.26 7.61
C ALA A 347 -3.59 7.29 8.74
N THR A 348 -4.09 6.98 9.94
CA THR A 348 -4.04 7.91 11.07
C THR A 348 -2.89 7.55 12.00
N HIS A 349 -1.81 8.33 11.96
CA HIS A 349 -0.70 8.18 12.90
C HIS A 349 -1.14 8.48 14.34
N LYS A 350 -0.53 7.81 15.33
CA LYS A 350 -0.86 7.90 16.77
C LYS A 350 -2.27 7.39 17.13
N ALA A 351 -2.96 6.71 16.22
CA ALA A 351 -4.23 6.06 16.49
C ALA A 351 -4.06 4.81 17.38
N ARG A 352 -5.18 4.35 17.95
CA ARG A 352 -5.22 3.05 18.63
C ARG A 352 -5.30 1.92 17.60
N VAL A 353 -4.48 0.91 17.80
CA VAL A 353 -4.47 -0.31 17.00
C VAL A 353 -4.69 -1.51 17.92
N VAL A 354 -5.69 -2.32 17.65
CA VAL A 354 -5.96 -3.57 18.36
C VAL A 354 -5.74 -4.74 17.41
N LEU A 355 -4.77 -5.57 17.73
CA LEU A 355 -4.41 -6.75 16.96
C LEU A 355 -5.10 -7.99 17.50
N ILE A 356 -5.60 -8.84 16.62
CA ILE A 356 -6.32 -10.05 16.98
C ILE A 356 -5.80 -11.29 16.23
N ASP A 357 -5.73 -12.41 16.92
CA ASP A 357 -5.53 -13.74 16.34
C ASP A 357 -6.04 -14.83 17.32
N ASN A 358 -6.16 -16.07 16.85
CA ASN A 358 -6.73 -17.18 17.64
C ASN A 358 -5.97 -17.49 18.94
N TYR A 359 -4.64 -17.30 18.96
CA TYR A 359 -3.76 -17.77 20.02
C TYR A 359 -2.93 -16.66 20.66
N MET A 360 -3.15 -15.43 20.30
CA MET A 360 -2.38 -14.21 20.66
C MET A 360 -0.89 -14.24 20.23
N VAL A 361 -0.33 -15.34 19.74
CA VAL A 361 1.11 -15.41 19.41
C VAL A 361 1.49 -14.45 18.30
N ARG A 362 0.73 -14.48 17.19
CA ARG A 362 0.94 -13.58 16.06
C ARG A 362 0.74 -12.12 16.47
N ALA A 363 -0.32 -11.87 17.25
CA ALA A 363 -0.67 -10.52 17.70
C ALA A 363 0.37 -9.95 18.66
N LEU A 364 0.85 -10.70 19.65
CA LEU A 364 1.88 -10.26 20.59
C LEU A 364 3.21 -9.96 19.88
N MET A 365 3.63 -10.85 18.97
CA MET A 365 4.86 -10.66 18.20
C MET A 365 4.77 -9.46 17.25
N THR A 366 3.65 -9.28 16.56
CA THR A 366 3.43 -8.12 15.68
C THR A 366 3.33 -6.82 16.48
N ALA A 367 2.61 -6.82 17.61
CA ALA A 367 2.50 -5.67 18.49
C ALA A 367 3.87 -5.23 19.03
N SER A 368 4.76 -6.17 19.36
CA SER A 368 6.11 -5.85 19.81
C SER A 368 6.90 -5.04 18.77
N TRP A 369 6.69 -5.29 17.48
CA TRP A 369 7.28 -4.50 16.42
C TRP A 369 6.57 -3.16 16.21
N MET A 370 5.25 -3.14 16.29
CA MET A 370 4.47 -1.91 16.12
C MET A 370 4.83 -0.85 17.16
N VAL A 371 4.98 -1.23 18.45
CA VAL A 371 5.36 -0.27 19.49
C VAL A 371 6.80 0.24 19.31
N GLN A 372 7.69 -0.53 18.69
CA GLN A 372 9.03 -0.09 18.31
C GLN A 372 9.03 0.82 17.07
N ALA A 373 8.08 0.62 16.15
CA ALA A 373 7.89 1.37 14.92
C ALA A 373 7.05 2.65 15.08
N ASP A 374 7.04 3.24 16.27
CA ASP A 374 6.30 4.49 16.61
C ASP A 374 4.77 4.37 16.58
N TRP A 375 4.22 3.15 16.84
CA TRP A 375 2.80 2.91 17.06
C TRP A 375 2.54 2.53 18.54
N PRO A 376 2.73 3.47 19.49
CA PRO A 376 2.77 3.15 20.92
C PRO A 376 1.44 2.69 21.51
N GLU A 377 0.31 3.04 20.89
CA GLU A 377 -1.02 2.60 21.29
C GLU A 377 -1.47 1.34 20.53
N THR A 378 -0.54 0.38 20.39
CA THR A 378 -0.85 -0.95 19.87
C THR A 378 -1.14 -1.91 21.01
N TYR A 379 -2.27 -2.61 20.91
CA TYR A 379 -2.83 -3.52 21.92
C TYR A 379 -3.11 -4.88 21.30
N VAL A 380 -3.18 -5.91 22.14
CA VAL A 380 -3.63 -7.26 21.75
C VAL A 380 -4.93 -7.56 22.48
N LEU A 381 -5.95 -8.03 21.79
CA LEU A 381 -7.22 -8.41 22.38
C LEU A 381 -7.15 -9.86 22.89
N ALA A 382 -7.44 -10.07 24.17
CA ALA A 382 -7.65 -11.41 24.71
C ALA A 382 -8.99 -11.96 24.18
N ASP A 383 -9.00 -13.26 23.86
CA ASP A 383 -10.19 -14.03 23.45
C ASP A 383 -11.06 -13.32 22.38
N PRO A 384 -10.47 -12.93 21.25
CA PRO A 384 -11.11 -11.99 20.32
C PRO A 384 -12.37 -12.53 19.65
N PHE A 385 -12.59 -13.84 19.65
CA PHE A 385 -13.71 -14.51 18.96
C PHE A 385 -14.74 -15.08 19.91
N GLU A 386 -14.54 -15.00 21.23
CA GLU A 386 -15.47 -15.52 22.22
C GLU A 386 -16.73 -14.67 22.30
N GLY A 387 -17.91 -15.29 22.17
CA GLY A 387 -19.22 -14.62 22.29
C GLY A 387 -19.52 -13.59 21.19
N VAL A 388 -18.81 -13.61 20.07
CA VAL A 388 -18.94 -12.66 18.97
C VAL A 388 -19.51 -13.34 17.73
N SER A 389 -20.45 -12.65 17.04
CA SER A 389 -20.90 -13.06 15.70
C SER A 389 -19.78 -12.87 14.70
N LEU A 390 -19.57 -13.86 13.83
CA LEU A 390 -18.53 -13.85 12.81
C LEU A 390 -19.15 -13.73 11.41
N ASP A 391 -18.57 -12.88 10.60
CA ASP A 391 -18.80 -12.83 9.16
C ASP A 391 -17.89 -13.85 8.46
N THR A 392 -18.27 -14.26 7.24
CA THR A 392 -17.48 -15.20 6.42
C THR A 392 -17.20 -14.62 5.04
N GLY A 393 -16.14 -15.12 4.39
CA GLY A 393 -15.69 -14.68 3.07
C GLY A 393 -14.66 -13.56 3.14
N ASP A 394 -14.39 -12.94 2.00
CA ASP A 394 -13.42 -11.86 1.91
C ASP A 394 -13.93 -10.56 2.55
N TYR A 395 -12.99 -9.72 3.00
CA TYR A 395 -13.32 -8.38 3.48
C TYR A 395 -14.08 -7.57 2.42
N LYS A 396 -15.22 -7.01 2.82
CA LYS A 396 -16.05 -6.17 1.95
C LYS A 396 -15.95 -4.72 2.43
N PRO A 397 -15.22 -3.85 1.70
CA PRO A 397 -15.11 -2.45 2.09
C PRO A 397 -16.48 -1.77 1.97
N LEU A 398 -16.78 -0.90 2.93
CA LEU A 398 -17.90 0.03 2.81
C LEU A 398 -17.51 1.09 1.77
N VAL A 399 -18.13 1.04 0.59
CA VAL A 399 -17.89 2.00 -0.48
C VAL A 399 -19.09 2.94 -0.60
N PRO A 400 -18.94 4.20 -0.19
CA PRO A 400 -20.07 5.15 -0.16
C PRO A 400 -20.65 5.35 -1.55
N GLY A 401 -21.96 5.17 -1.63
CA GLY A 401 -22.74 5.39 -2.85
C GLY A 401 -22.60 4.33 -3.94
N SER A 402 -21.87 3.22 -3.71
CA SER A 402 -21.73 2.16 -4.71
C SER A 402 -23.01 1.29 -4.83
N GLU A 403 -23.68 1.01 -3.71
CA GLU A 403 -24.89 0.17 -3.68
C GLU A 403 -26.09 0.81 -4.39
N GLN A 404 -26.15 2.14 -4.45
CA GLN A 404 -27.24 2.92 -5.03
C GLN A 404 -27.00 3.28 -6.51
N ILE A 405 -25.87 2.85 -7.10
CA ILE A 405 -25.54 3.17 -8.48
C ILE A 405 -26.25 2.20 -9.41
N GLY A 406 -27.49 2.54 -9.80
CA GLY A 406 -28.29 1.82 -10.79
C GLY A 406 -27.77 2.01 -12.22
N MET A 407 -26.52 1.63 -12.53
CA MET A 407 -25.99 1.73 -13.88
C MET A 407 -26.59 0.67 -14.80
N PRO A 408 -26.96 1.02 -16.04
CA PRO A 408 -27.29 0.04 -17.07
C PRO A 408 -26.19 -1.00 -17.23
N ARG A 409 -26.57 -2.27 -17.39
CA ARG A 409 -25.63 -3.38 -17.52
C ARG A 409 -25.73 -3.99 -18.91
N ILE A 410 -24.59 -4.43 -19.44
CA ILE A 410 -24.50 -5.16 -20.71
C ILE A 410 -23.77 -6.48 -20.49
N LYS A 411 -24.25 -7.57 -21.07
CA LYS A 411 -23.62 -8.89 -21.02
C LYS A 411 -22.47 -8.97 -22.01
N ALA A 412 -21.46 -9.84 -21.73
CA ALA A 412 -20.28 -9.98 -22.55
C ALA A 412 -20.56 -10.30 -24.03
N MET A 413 -21.48 -11.21 -24.31
CA MET A 413 -21.85 -11.58 -25.68
C MET A 413 -22.54 -10.43 -26.42
N GLU A 414 -23.39 -9.68 -25.75
CA GLU A 414 -24.06 -8.51 -26.31
C GLU A 414 -23.04 -7.39 -26.62
N LEU A 415 -22.14 -7.13 -25.67
CA LEU A 415 -21.04 -6.18 -25.87
C LEU A 415 -20.18 -6.57 -27.08
N ASN A 416 -19.81 -7.86 -27.20
CA ASN A 416 -19.07 -8.35 -28.37
C ASN A 416 -19.79 -8.05 -29.69
N THR A 417 -21.10 -8.26 -29.76
CA THR A 417 -21.89 -7.92 -30.93
C THR A 417 -21.87 -6.42 -31.25
N GLN A 418 -21.96 -5.57 -30.20
CA GLN A 418 -21.91 -4.10 -30.38
C GLN A 418 -20.51 -3.64 -30.82
N LEU A 419 -19.43 -4.27 -30.34
CA LEU A 419 -18.06 -3.96 -30.76
C LEU A 419 -17.83 -4.32 -32.23
N GLN A 420 -18.25 -5.50 -32.66
CA GLN A 420 -18.19 -5.91 -34.08
C GLN A 420 -18.97 -4.95 -34.99
N ALA A 421 -20.08 -4.43 -34.50
CA ALA A 421 -20.91 -3.43 -35.23
C ALA A 421 -20.39 -1.98 -35.07
N LYS A 422 -19.27 -1.74 -34.35
CA LYS A 422 -18.69 -0.43 -34.03
C LYS A 422 -19.68 0.53 -33.34
N LYS A 423 -20.62 -0.02 -32.56
CA LYS A 423 -21.65 0.74 -31.82
C LYS A 423 -21.27 1.06 -30.37
N ALA A 424 -20.25 0.42 -29.82
CA ALA A 424 -19.78 0.65 -28.46
C ALA A 424 -18.31 0.97 -28.44
N THR A 425 -17.89 1.74 -27.42
CA THR A 425 -16.49 1.94 -27.03
C THR A 425 -16.32 1.48 -25.59
N VAL A 426 -15.34 0.63 -25.35
CA VAL A 426 -15.03 0.11 -24.01
C VAL A 426 -13.96 0.97 -23.35
N ILE A 427 -14.18 1.32 -22.09
CA ILE A 427 -13.25 2.00 -21.22
C ILE A 427 -12.90 1.03 -20.10
N ASP A 428 -11.64 0.59 -20.05
CA ASP A 428 -11.13 -0.33 -19.04
C ASP A 428 -10.44 0.46 -17.93
N VAL A 429 -10.92 0.29 -16.69
CA VAL A 429 -10.39 0.93 -15.48
C VAL A 429 -9.74 -0.09 -14.52
N ALA A 430 -9.36 -1.25 -15.03
CA ALA A 430 -8.44 -2.13 -14.31
C ALA A 430 -7.10 -1.43 -14.10
N ASP A 431 -6.22 -1.99 -13.27
CA ASP A 431 -4.85 -1.46 -13.18
C ASP A 431 -4.10 -1.67 -14.51
N SER A 432 -3.09 -0.83 -14.75
CA SER A 432 -2.38 -0.80 -16.04
C SER A 432 -1.62 -2.10 -16.34
N LEU A 433 -1.15 -2.84 -15.32
CA LEU A 433 -0.48 -4.13 -15.52
C LEU A 433 -1.49 -5.24 -15.86
N SER A 434 -2.66 -5.23 -15.24
CA SER A 434 -3.78 -6.13 -15.60
C SER A 434 -4.26 -5.86 -17.02
N TYR A 435 -4.39 -4.60 -17.40
CA TYR A 435 -4.71 -4.20 -18.77
C TYR A 435 -3.64 -4.68 -19.77
N LYS A 436 -2.35 -4.45 -19.50
CA LYS A 436 -1.23 -4.93 -20.30
C LYS A 436 -1.25 -6.43 -20.50
N LYS A 437 -1.57 -7.17 -19.44
CA LYS A 437 -1.62 -8.65 -19.45
C LYS A 437 -2.74 -9.19 -20.34
N GLY A 438 -3.89 -8.49 -20.37
CA GLY A 438 -4.98 -8.91 -21.23
C GLY A 438 -6.27 -8.12 -21.02
N HIS A 439 -6.72 -7.44 -22.07
CA HIS A 439 -7.91 -6.61 -22.12
C HIS A 439 -8.82 -6.94 -23.31
N ILE A 440 -10.01 -6.38 -23.33
CA ILE A 440 -10.98 -6.51 -24.43
C ILE A 440 -10.40 -5.82 -25.68
N PRO A 441 -10.36 -6.47 -26.87
CA PRO A 441 -9.84 -5.86 -28.08
C PRO A 441 -10.49 -4.51 -28.39
N GLY A 442 -9.66 -3.47 -28.59
CA GLY A 442 -10.11 -2.10 -28.85
C GLY A 442 -10.60 -1.33 -27.63
N ALA A 443 -10.48 -1.88 -26.42
CA ALA A 443 -10.74 -1.14 -25.18
C ALA A 443 -9.69 -0.03 -24.97
N TRP A 444 -10.11 1.03 -24.30
CA TRP A 444 -9.28 2.17 -23.93
C TRP A 444 -8.98 2.14 -22.43
N PHE A 445 -7.70 2.05 -22.07
CA PHE A 445 -7.30 2.19 -20.68
C PHE A 445 -7.52 3.61 -20.19
N ALA A 446 -8.13 3.77 -19.01
CA ALA A 446 -8.32 5.07 -18.38
C ALA A 446 -8.26 5.00 -16.85
N ILE A 447 -7.59 5.97 -16.24
CA ILE A 447 -7.64 6.21 -14.80
C ILE A 447 -8.86 7.06 -14.48
N ARG A 448 -9.72 6.61 -13.56
CA ARG A 448 -10.99 7.27 -13.21
C ARG A 448 -10.83 8.75 -12.84
N SER A 449 -9.78 9.13 -12.12
CA SER A 449 -9.54 10.51 -11.73
C SER A 449 -9.24 11.46 -12.91
N ARG A 450 -9.03 10.92 -14.12
CA ARG A 450 -8.64 11.63 -15.35
C ARG A 450 -9.61 11.38 -16.52
N LEU A 451 -10.88 11.15 -16.23
CA LEU A 451 -11.89 10.88 -17.28
C LEU A 451 -12.07 12.04 -18.27
N ASP A 452 -11.89 13.29 -17.82
CA ASP A 452 -11.92 14.46 -18.73
C ASP A 452 -10.78 14.42 -19.77
N GLU A 453 -9.59 13.98 -19.38
CA GLU A 453 -8.47 13.73 -20.28
C GLU A 453 -8.78 12.57 -21.22
N ALA A 454 -9.29 11.47 -20.67
CA ALA A 454 -9.61 10.27 -21.43
C ALA A 454 -10.65 10.54 -22.52
N LEU A 455 -11.71 11.26 -22.22
CA LEU A 455 -12.78 11.58 -23.18
C LEU A 455 -12.30 12.41 -24.39
N ARG A 456 -11.21 13.15 -24.28
CA ARG A 456 -10.62 13.88 -25.42
C ARG A 456 -9.92 12.96 -26.43
N LYS A 457 -9.51 11.75 -26.00
CA LYS A 457 -8.79 10.77 -26.83
C LYS A 457 -9.67 9.64 -27.32
N ILE A 458 -10.68 9.28 -26.51
CA ILE A 458 -11.56 8.14 -26.78
C ILE A 458 -12.51 8.45 -27.95
N PRO A 459 -12.69 7.52 -28.92
CA PRO A 459 -13.64 7.70 -30.01
C PRO A 459 -15.06 7.95 -29.50
N GLN A 460 -15.75 8.89 -30.12
CA GLN A 460 -17.11 9.31 -29.73
C GLN A 460 -18.18 8.37 -30.32
N SER A 461 -18.26 7.13 -29.80
CA SER A 461 -19.35 6.20 -30.16
C SER A 461 -20.69 6.57 -29.50
N SER A 462 -21.76 5.92 -29.93
CA SER A 462 -23.10 6.12 -29.36
C SER A 462 -23.23 5.56 -27.94
N ASN A 463 -22.51 4.47 -27.62
CA ASN A 463 -22.53 3.80 -26.33
C ASN A 463 -21.15 3.74 -25.72
N LEU A 464 -21.00 4.18 -24.47
CA LEU A 464 -19.78 4.00 -23.67
C LEU A 464 -20.01 2.85 -22.69
N VAL A 465 -19.06 1.91 -22.62
CA VAL A 465 -19.14 0.77 -21.70
C VAL A 465 -17.91 0.75 -20.82
N VAL A 466 -18.12 0.79 -19.49
CA VAL A 466 -17.04 0.70 -18.52
C VAL A 466 -16.84 -0.75 -18.08
N THR A 467 -15.59 -1.19 -18.05
CA THR A 467 -15.17 -2.49 -17.53
C THR A 467 -13.96 -2.35 -16.59
N GLY A 468 -13.61 -3.40 -15.89
CA GLY A 468 -12.48 -3.47 -14.98
C GLY A 468 -12.57 -4.72 -14.12
N ASP A 469 -11.66 -4.85 -13.14
CA ASP A 469 -11.61 -6.01 -12.26
C ASP A 469 -12.31 -5.76 -10.89
N ASP A 470 -12.49 -4.49 -10.48
CA ASP A 470 -13.20 -4.11 -9.25
C ASP A 470 -14.62 -3.59 -9.58
N PRO A 471 -15.69 -4.30 -9.17
CA PRO A 471 -17.06 -3.91 -9.48
C PRO A 471 -17.49 -2.54 -8.95
N ALA A 472 -16.99 -2.14 -7.76
CA ALA A 472 -17.31 -0.85 -7.16
C ALA A 472 -16.65 0.30 -7.95
N LEU A 473 -15.36 0.13 -8.32
CA LEU A 473 -14.65 1.09 -9.17
C LEU A 473 -15.33 1.25 -10.53
N VAL A 474 -15.75 0.14 -11.15
CA VAL A 474 -16.49 0.14 -12.44
C VAL A 474 -17.80 0.93 -12.31
N ALA A 475 -18.58 0.69 -11.24
CA ALA A 475 -19.84 1.39 -11.02
C ALA A 475 -19.65 2.88 -10.77
N LEU A 476 -18.68 3.25 -9.91
CA LEU A 476 -18.31 4.64 -9.63
C LEU A 476 -17.84 5.36 -10.91
N THR A 477 -17.01 4.68 -11.72
CA THR A 477 -16.53 5.22 -12.99
C THR A 477 -17.67 5.41 -13.99
N GLY A 478 -18.57 4.44 -14.10
CA GLY A 478 -19.74 4.54 -14.97
C GLY A 478 -20.60 5.76 -14.63
N ARG A 479 -20.88 5.99 -13.35
CA ARG A 479 -21.61 7.17 -12.87
C ARG A 479 -20.89 8.48 -13.22
N ASP A 480 -19.60 8.56 -12.93
CA ASP A 480 -18.80 9.76 -13.16
C ASP A 480 -18.69 10.05 -14.67
N LEU A 481 -18.48 9.00 -15.48
CA LEU A 481 -18.42 9.09 -16.93
C LEU A 481 -19.75 9.56 -17.55
N ALA A 482 -20.89 9.04 -17.07
CA ALA A 482 -22.22 9.48 -17.52
C ALA A 482 -22.44 10.97 -17.26
N LYS A 483 -22.04 11.43 -16.05
CA LYS A 483 -22.15 12.85 -15.67
C LYS A 483 -21.28 13.77 -16.54
N ILE A 484 -20.04 13.35 -16.82
CA ILE A 484 -19.08 14.18 -17.58
C ILE A 484 -19.38 14.17 -19.07
N SER A 485 -19.69 13.00 -19.63
CA SER A 485 -19.91 12.84 -21.09
C SER A 485 -21.29 13.29 -21.56
N GLY A 486 -22.29 13.29 -20.67
CA GLY A 486 -23.70 13.49 -21.02
C GLY A 486 -24.28 12.41 -21.95
N LYS A 487 -23.58 11.25 -22.06
CA LYS A 487 -23.95 10.15 -22.96
C LYS A 487 -24.51 8.95 -22.19
N PRO A 488 -25.24 8.04 -22.87
CA PRO A 488 -25.54 6.73 -22.29
C PRO A 488 -24.26 5.96 -21.93
N VAL A 489 -24.17 5.51 -20.69
CA VAL A 489 -23.07 4.69 -20.18
C VAL A 489 -23.64 3.42 -19.58
N SER A 490 -23.06 2.29 -19.95
CA SER A 490 -23.33 0.98 -19.35
C SER A 490 -22.09 0.43 -18.68
N ILE A 491 -22.25 -0.55 -17.80
CA ILE A 491 -21.13 -1.31 -17.22
C ILE A 491 -21.21 -2.76 -17.70
N LEU A 492 -20.04 -3.36 -17.97
CA LEU A 492 -19.96 -4.78 -18.30
C LEU A 492 -20.31 -5.62 -17.07
N GLU A 493 -21.37 -6.42 -17.17
CA GLU A 493 -21.79 -7.31 -16.07
C GLU A 493 -20.69 -8.34 -15.78
N GLY A 494 -20.17 -8.35 -14.53
CA GLY A 494 -19.06 -9.20 -14.10
C GLY A 494 -17.68 -8.79 -14.64
N GLY A 495 -17.56 -7.59 -15.26
CA GLY A 495 -16.30 -6.97 -15.65
C GLY A 495 -15.43 -7.83 -16.57
N ASN A 496 -14.10 -7.63 -16.50
CA ASN A 496 -13.13 -8.35 -17.31
C ASN A 496 -13.16 -9.88 -17.07
N ALA A 497 -13.52 -10.31 -15.87
CA ALA A 497 -13.65 -11.73 -15.54
C ALA A 497 -14.80 -12.40 -16.34
N ALA A 498 -15.94 -11.74 -16.50
CA ALA A 498 -17.05 -12.28 -17.28
C ALA A 498 -16.73 -12.38 -18.76
N TRP A 499 -15.97 -11.43 -19.32
CA TRP A 499 -15.48 -11.49 -20.69
C TRP A 499 -14.58 -12.70 -20.93
N ARG A 500 -13.60 -12.93 -20.02
CA ARG A 500 -12.72 -14.10 -20.06
C ARG A 500 -13.49 -15.41 -19.92
N LYS A 501 -14.47 -15.47 -19.00
CA LYS A 501 -15.32 -16.64 -18.78
C LYS A 501 -16.18 -16.99 -20.02
N ALA A 502 -16.55 -16.00 -20.82
CA ALA A 502 -17.26 -16.20 -22.07
C ALA A 502 -16.35 -16.66 -23.23
N ASN A 503 -15.06 -16.90 -22.97
CA ASN A 503 -14.03 -17.28 -23.96
C ASN A 503 -13.97 -16.32 -25.16
N LEU A 504 -14.20 -15.03 -24.95
CA LEU A 504 -14.12 -14.00 -25.96
C LEU A 504 -12.66 -13.55 -26.19
N PRO A 505 -12.33 -12.98 -27.36
CA PRO A 505 -10.96 -12.58 -27.70
C PRO A 505 -10.37 -11.60 -26.69
N ILE A 506 -9.07 -11.72 -26.43
CA ILE A 506 -8.27 -10.86 -25.55
C ILE A 506 -7.06 -10.36 -26.34
N THR A 507 -6.70 -9.09 -26.16
CA THR A 507 -5.47 -8.48 -26.66
C THR A 507 -4.55 -8.17 -25.48
N ALA A 508 -3.25 -8.38 -25.63
CA ALA A 508 -2.23 -8.01 -24.66
C ALA A 508 -1.41 -6.82 -25.15
N GLY A 509 -0.81 -6.08 -24.24
CA GLY A 509 0.02 -4.91 -24.55
C GLY A 509 -0.61 -3.59 -24.10
N PHE A 510 0.07 -2.48 -24.37
CA PHE A 510 -0.38 -1.13 -24.07
C PHE A 510 -0.96 -0.47 -25.34
N GLU A 511 -2.12 -0.92 -25.79
CA GLU A 511 -2.88 -0.30 -26.87
C GLU A 511 -3.92 0.68 -26.29
N ASN A 512 -4.27 1.73 -27.05
CA ASN A 512 -5.36 2.65 -26.70
C ASN A 512 -5.28 3.22 -25.28
N LEU A 513 -4.19 3.87 -24.95
CA LEU A 513 -4.01 4.53 -23.66
C LEU A 513 -4.67 5.92 -23.66
N ALA A 514 -5.83 6.05 -23.03
CA ALA A 514 -6.50 7.33 -22.87
C ALA A 514 -5.85 8.21 -21.80
N THR A 515 -5.24 7.60 -20.79
CA THR A 515 -4.43 8.25 -19.75
C THR A 515 -3.04 7.62 -19.67
N LYS A 516 -2.13 8.23 -18.90
CA LYS A 516 -0.85 7.62 -18.56
C LYS A 516 -1.08 6.34 -17.73
N THR A 517 -0.06 5.48 -17.66
CA THR A 517 -0.05 4.22 -16.88
C THR A 517 0.73 4.39 -15.58
N ASP A 518 0.49 5.50 -14.88
CA ASP A 518 1.14 5.87 -13.62
C ASP A 518 0.28 5.56 -12.38
N ASP A 519 -0.68 4.66 -12.54
CA ASP A 519 -1.56 4.15 -11.49
C ASP A 519 -0.88 3.11 -10.56
N ILE A 520 0.31 2.62 -10.93
CA ILE A 520 1.13 1.68 -10.17
C ILE A 520 2.57 2.18 -10.12
N PHE A 521 3.19 2.12 -8.94
CA PHE A 521 4.62 2.29 -8.78
C PHE A 521 5.35 0.99 -9.10
N LEU A 522 6.15 1.01 -10.16
CA LEU A 522 6.87 -0.16 -10.65
C LEU A 522 8.07 -0.47 -9.75
N GLN A 523 8.06 -1.68 -9.16
CA GLN A 523 9.14 -2.19 -8.31
C GLN A 523 9.78 -3.43 -8.97
N PRO A 524 11.08 -3.69 -8.79
CA PRO A 524 11.78 -4.76 -9.51
C PRO A 524 11.20 -6.16 -9.28
N PHE A 525 10.55 -6.39 -8.17
CA PHE A 525 9.90 -7.66 -7.84
C PHE A 525 8.43 -7.76 -8.28
N LEU A 526 7.87 -6.74 -8.98
CA LEU A 526 6.55 -6.86 -9.58
C LEU A 526 6.61 -7.77 -10.80
N TRP A 527 5.78 -8.80 -10.77
CA TRP A 527 5.73 -9.83 -11.77
C TRP A 527 5.36 -9.30 -13.16
N GLY A 528 6.13 -9.71 -14.17
CA GLY A 528 5.88 -9.34 -15.57
C GLY A 528 6.33 -7.92 -15.94
N GLN A 529 7.01 -7.21 -15.06
CA GLN A 529 7.59 -5.90 -15.36
C GLN A 529 8.88 -6.05 -16.19
N PHE A 530 9.76 -6.97 -15.78
CA PHE A 530 11.04 -7.25 -16.44
C PHE A 530 11.11 -8.72 -16.86
N GLU A 531 11.85 -9.00 -17.94
CA GLU A 531 12.27 -10.36 -18.24
C GLU A 531 13.24 -10.84 -17.15
N PRO A 532 13.03 -12.04 -16.59
CA PRO A 532 13.88 -12.57 -15.54
C PRO A 532 15.36 -12.52 -15.91
N MET A 533 16.20 -12.01 -15.02
CA MET A 533 17.66 -11.90 -15.18
C MET A 533 18.14 -11.02 -16.33
N SER A 534 17.26 -10.26 -16.99
CA SER A 534 17.68 -9.28 -17.99
C SER A 534 18.61 -8.20 -17.37
N PRO A 535 19.38 -7.48 -18.17
CA PRO A 535 20.18 -6.35 -17.69
C PRO A 535 19.32 -5.31 -16.96
N GLU A 536 18.11 -5.05 -17.46
CA GLU A 536 17.16 -4.11 -16.89
C GLU A 536 16.67 -4.57 -15.52
N PHE A 537 16.35 -5.88 -15.36
CA PHE A 537 16.00 -6.45 -14.06
C PHE A 537 17.14 -6.28 -13.06
N LYS A 538 18.38 -6.61 -13.44
CA LYS A 538 19.56 -6.50 -12.56
C LYS A 538 19.82 -5.05 -12.15
N GLN A 539 19.69 -4.11 -13.09
CA GLN A 539 19.85 -2.68 -12.80
C GLN A 539 18.78 -2.20 -11.81
N ALA A 540 17.52 -2.54 -12.06
CA ALA A 540 16.40 -2.16 -11.18
C ALA A 540 16.53 -2.79 -9.78
N ALA A 541 16.96 -4.07 -9.70
CA ALA A 541 17.18 -4.76 -8.44
C ALA A 541 18.31 -4.13 -7.61
N ASN A 542 19.43 -3.80 -8.26
CA ASN A 542 20.55 -3.12 -7.57
C ASN A 542 20.15 -1.73 -7.09
N ALA A 543 19.50 -0.93 -7.93
CA ALA A 543 19.00 0.39 -7.54
C ALA A 543 18.02 0.31 -6.37
N TYR A 544 17.18 -0.73 -6.34
CA TYR A 544 16.26 -0.97 -5.21
C TYR A 544 17.02 -1.30 -3.92
N PHE A 545 18.05 -2.13 -3.97
CA PHE A 545 18.87 -2.45 -2.79
C PHE A 545 19.64 -1.24 -2.28
N GLU A 546 20.23 -0.45 -3.17
CA GLU A 546 20.92 0.80 -2.82
C GLU A 546 19.95 1.78 -2.13
N TRP A 547 18.77 1.95 -2.70
CA TRP A 547 17.72 2.78 -2.12
C TRP A 547 17.29 2.31 -0.71
N GLU A 548 17.08 1.00 -0.47
CA GLU A 548 16.74 0.50 0.87
C GLU A 548 17.88 0.78 1.87
N LEU A 549 19.14 0.58 1.47
CA LEU A 549 20.31 0.80 2.33
C LEU A 549 20.52 2.27 2.71
N GLU A 550 20.06 3.21 1.88
CA GLU A 550 20.14 4.65 2.19
C GLU A 550 19.07 5.11 3.19
N LEU A 551 17.99 4.36 3.40
CA LEU A 551 16.85 4.77 4.21
C LEU A 551 17.23 5.16 5.65
N PRO A 552 18.09 4.43 6.39
CA PRO A 552 18.48 4.85 7.75
C PRO A 552 19.10 6.24 7.77
N GLY A 553 20.05 6.53 6.87
CA GLY A 553 20.68 7.86 6.79
C GLY A 553 19.70 8.97 6.38
N ARG A 554 18.68 8.64 5.58
CA ARG A 554 17.59 9.59 5.24
C ARG A 554 16.72 9.88 6.44
N LEU A 555 16.38 8.86 7.25
CA LEU A 555 15.63 9.04 8.50
C LEU A 555 16.38 9.92 9.50
N GLU A 556 17.70 9.73 9.65
CA GLU A 556 18.53 10.56 10.52
C GLU A 556 18.50 12.04 10.09
N ARG A 557 18.55 12.32 8.79
CA ARG A 557 18.41 13.68 8.25
C ARG A 557 17.02 14.26 8.46
N ALA A 558 16.01 13.45 8.26
CA ALA A 558 14.59 13.84 8.41
C ALA A 558 14.25 14.20 9.87
N LYS A 559 14.84 13.51 10.85
CA LYS A 559 14.52 13.64 12.29
C LYS A 559 13.02 13.46 12.57
N GLU A 560 12.37 12.57 11.84
CA GLU A 560 10.91 12.41 11.86
C GLU A 560 10.45 11.19 12.66
N THR A 561 11.31 10.19 12.84
CA THR A 561 10.93 8.93 13.48
C THR A 561 11.28 8.89 14.96
N ASN A 562 10.42 8.20 15.73
CA ASN A 562 10.66 7.85 17.12
C ASN A 562 10.82 6.33 17.27
N PHE A 563 11.50 5.68 16.34
CA PHE A 563 11.79 4.25 16.42
C PHE A 563 12.54 3.92 17.68
N LYS A 564 12.20 2.79 18.29
CA LYS A 564 12.77 2.36 19.58
C LYS A 564 13.43 1.01 19.46
N VAL A 565 14.58 0.86 20.09
CA VAL A 565 15.22 -0.44 20.37
C VAL A 565 15.22 -0.64 21.88
N VAL A 566 14.93 -1.84 22.31
CA VAL A 566 15.13 -2.26 23.71
C VAL A 566 16.29 -3.24 23.72
N SER A 567 17.37 -2.87 24.38
CA SER A 567 18.54 -3.76 24.52
C SER A 567 18.14 -5.07 25.20
N LEU A 568 18.65 -6.18 24.67
CA LEU A 568 18.45 -7.49 25.28
C LEU A 568 19.19 -7.62 26.65
N GLU A 569 20.14 -6.71 26.93
CA GLU A 569 20.96 -6.72 28.13
C GLU A 569 20.37 -5.90 29.30
N GLU A 570 19.45 -4.98 29.07
CA GLU A 570 18.94 -4.05 30.07
C GLU A 570 17.93 -4.63 31.07
N LYS A 571 17.56 -5.91 30.96
CA LYS A 571 16.63 -6.58 31.89
C LYS A 571 17.12 -7.97 32.33
N LYS A 572 18.34 -8.09 32.79
CA LYS A 572 18.80 -9.24 33.60
C LYS A 572 18.66 -8.95 35.07
#